data_27b4b898aa6b328f41f7b28e1437476b
#
_entry.id   27b4b898aa6b328f41f7b28e1437476b
#
_cell.length_a   1.000
_cell.length_b   1.000
_cell.length_c   1.000
_cell.angle_alpha   90.00
_cell.angle_beta   90.00
_cell.angle_gamma   90.00
#
_symmetry.space_group_name_H-M   'P 1'
#
loop_
_entity.id
_entity.type
_entity.pdbx_description
1 polymer ?
#
loop_
_entity_poly.entity_id
_entity_poly.type
_entity_poly.pdbx_seq_one_letter_code
_entity_poly.pdbx_strand_id
1 'polypeptide(L)'
;MTLLKSLIQRLLDSRTTPSEAAHSAMPQENQVINYGSTTENPGSWTTILSFTAPKDGYAKAVVVGTGKNSAELYCGNMRVSAFAPVDNASINVVMPVRKGASVGLVSTVFRSAALYFVPSIWGGV
;
A
#
# COMPACT_ATOMS: atom_id res chain seq x y z
N MET A 1 19.11 -10.59 -42.99
CA MET A 1 17.95 -9.83 -42.50
C MET A 1 17.06 -10.63 -41.55
N THR A 2 17.12 -11.96 -41.63
CA THR A 2 16.39 -12.82 -40.69
C THR A 2 16.80 -12.63 -39.24
N LEU A 3 18.08 -12.35 -38.98
CA LEU A 3 18.57 -12.12 -37.62
C LEU A 3 17.94 -10.86 -37.01
N LEU A 4 17.85 -9.77 -37.78
CA LEU A 4 17.23 -8.54 -37.32
C LEU A 4 15.75 -8.72 -37.02
N LYS A 5 15.03 -9.45 -37.90
CA LYS A 5 13.62 -9.79 -37.66
C LYS A 5 13.44 -10.58 -36.37
N SER A 6 14.32 -11.57 -36.13
CA SER A 6 14.27 -12.37 -34.91
C SER A 6 14.50 -11.53 -33.66
N LEU A 7 15.44 -10.59 -33.69
CA LEU A 7 15.68 -9.70 -32.56
C LEU A 7 14.50 -8.78 -32.29
N ILE A 8 13.92 -8.21 -33.33
CA ILE A 8 12.74 -7.35 -33.20
C ILE A 8 11.57 -8.15 -32.64
N GLN A 9 11.36 -9.36 -33.14
CA GLN A 9 10.27 -10.21 -32.66
C GLN A 9 10.46 -10.57 -31.19
N ARG A 10 11.67 -10.89 -30.75
CA ARG A 10 11.97 -11.14 -29.35
C ARG A 10 11.69 -9.94 -28.47
N LEU A 11 12.05 -8.74 -28.93
CA LEU A 11 11.75 -7.51 -28.21
C LEU A 11 10.24 -7.28 -28.09
N LEU A 12 9.49 -7.55 -29.15
CA LEU A 12 8.03 -7.42 -29.15
C LEU A 12 7.39 -8.46 -28.22
N ASP A 13 7.88 -9.71 -28.28
CA ASP A 13 7.37 -10.80 -27.46
C ASP A 13 7.68 -10.62 -25.97
N SER A 14 8.76 -9.93 -25.66
CA SER A 14 9.13 -9.62 -24.27
C SER A 14 8.32 -8.47 -23.66
N ARG A 15 7.59 -7.74 -24.48
CA ARG A 15 6.76 -6.63 -23.98
C ARG A 15 5.54 -7.17 -23.26
N THR A 16 5.29 -6.60 -22.10
CA THR A 16 4.06 -6.84 -21.36
C THR A 16 2.89 -6.21 -22.10
N THR A 17 1.85 -6.99 -22.38
CA THR A 17 0.62 -6.45 -22.95
C THR A 17 -0.12 -5.60 -21.92
N PRO A 18 -1.03 -4.70 -22.34
CA PRO A 18 -1.82 -3.93 -21.36
C PRO A 18 -2.61 -4.80 -20.37
N SER A 19 -3.16 -5.92 -20.81
CA SER A 19 -3.89 -6.81 -19.91
C SER A 19 -2.96 -7.55 -18.95
N GLU A 20 -1.77 -7.96 -19.39
CA GLU A 20 -0.77 -8.57 -18.52
C GLU A 20 -0.24 -7.56 -17.49
N ALA A 21 0.01 -6.32 -17.91
CA ALA A 21 0.43 -5.26 -17.02
C ALA A 21 -0.63 -4.98 -15.95
N ALA A 22 -1.90 -4.90 -16.34
CA ALA A 22 -2.99 -4.72 -15.41
C ALA A 22 -3.11 -5.90 -14.43
N HIS A 23 -2.98 -7.13 -14.93
CA HIS A 23 -3.02 -8.33 -14.10
C HIS A 23 -1.85 -8.34 -13.09
N SER A 24 -0.64 -8.00 -13.53
CA SER A 24 0.53 -8.00 -12.67
C SER A 24 0.48 -6.91 -11.59
N ALA A 25 -0.30 -5.86 -11.82
CA ALA A 25 -0.50 -4.80 -10.83
C ALA A 25 -1.55 -5.16 -9.78
N MET A 26 -2.32 -6.23 -9.98
CA MET A 26 -3.34 -6.65 -9.01
C MET A 26 -2.73 -7.13 -7.71
N PRO A 27 -3.41 -6.88 -6.56
CA PRO A 27 -2.91 -7.34 -5.28
C PRO A 27 -3.06 -8.84 -5.11
N GLN A 28 -2.08 -9.46 -4.47
CA GLN A 28 -2.15 -10.86 -4.04
C GLN A 28 -2.80 -10.92 -2.65
N GLU A 29 -4.11 -10.99 -2.62
CA GLU A 29 -4.90 -10.90 -1.39
C GLU A 29 -4.58 -12.00 -0.37
N ASN A 30 -4.09 -13.15 -0.81
CA ASN A 30 -3.72 -14.27 0.05
C ASN A 30 -2.34 -14.13 0.68
N GLN A 31 -1.59 -13.08 0.36
CA GLN A 31 -0.24 -12.86 0.85
C GLN A 31 -0.11 -11.56 1.66
N VAL A 32 -1.13 -11.25 2.41
CA VAL A 32 -1.13 -10.06 3.27
C VAL A 32 -0.11 -10.22 4.39
N ILE A 33 0.74 -9.22 4.55
CA ILE A 33 1.70 -9.15 5.66
C ILE A 33 1.21 -8.10 6.65
N ASN A 34 1.07 -8.47 7.90
CA ASN A 34 0.74 -7.55 8.98
C ASN A 34 2.04 -6.96 9.53
N TYR A 35 2.25 -5.67 9.32
CA TYR A 35 3.43 -4.96 9.82
C TYR A 35 3.24 -4.30 11.18
N GLY A 36 2.09 -4.43 11.77
CA GLY A 36 1.87 -3.96 13.11
C GLY A 36 0.43 -3.55 13.36
N SER A 37 0.06 -3.59 14.61
CA SER A 37 -1.21 -3.08 15.10
C SER A 37 -0.98 -2.48 16.48
N THR A 38 -1.77 -1.47 16.82
CA THR A 38 -1.66 -0.79 18.10
C THR A 38 -3.03 -0.30 18.58
N THR A 39 -3.19 -0.26 19.89
CA THR A 39 -4.30 0.39 20.57
C THR A 39 -3.82 1.63 21.35
N GLU A 40 -2.52 1.91 21.29
CA GLU A 40 -1.94 3.06 21.98
C GLU A 40 -2.26 4.35 21.24
N ASN A 41 -3.07 5.18 21.88
CA ASN A 41 -3.50 6.46 21.35
C ASN A 41 -2.47 7.55 21.72
N PRO A 42 -1.78 8.14 20.72
CA PRO A 42 -0.77 9.17 21.02
C PRO A 42 -1.36 10.52 21.44
N GLY A 43 -2.65 10.78 21.15
CA GLY A 43 -3.30 12.04 21.46
C GLY A 43 -2.83 13.22 20.60
N SER A 44 -1.88 13.03 19.71
CA SER A 44 -1.38 14.04 18.79
C SER A 44 -1.14 13.46 17.40
N TRP A 45 -1.12 14.31 16.39
CA TRP A 45 -0.90 13.91 15.00
C TRP A 45 0.54 13.44 14.84
N THR A 46 0.76 12.14 14.82
CA THR A 46 2.09 11.54 14.74
C THR A 46 2.05 10.20 14.03
N THR A 47 3.21 9.75 13.56
CA THR A 47 3.36 8.42 12.96
C THR A 47 3.23 7.36 14.05
N ILE A 48 2.25 6.47 13.89
CA ILE A 48 1.96 5.41 14.86
C ILE A 48 2.49 4.05 14.44
N LEU A 49 2.54 3.79 13.14
CA LEU A 49 3.06 2.55 12.57
C LEU A 49 3.82 2.87 11.29
N SER A 50 4.83 2.08 10.98
CA SER A 50 5.62 2.25 9.75
C SER A 50 6.28 0.94 9.33
N PHE A 51 6.62 0.85 8.05
CA PHE A 51 7.37 -0.27 7.51
C PHE A 51 8.10 0.13 6.24
N THR A 52 9.04 -0.72 5.81
CA THR A 52 9.68 -0.61 4.50
C THR A 52 9.10 -1.68 3.58
N ALA A 53 8.64 -1.28 2.41
CA ALA A 53 7.99 -2.20 1.48
C ALA A 53 8.99 -3.24 0.96
N PRO A 54 8.73 -4.56 1.14
CA PRO A 54 9.65 -5.61 0.71
C PRO A 54 9.59 -5.88 -0.80
N LYS A 55 8.50 -5.49 -1.43
CA LYS A 55 8.23 -5.67 -2.86
C LYS A 55 7.35 -4.52 -3.35
N ASP A 56 7.12 -4.46 -4.67
CA ASP A 56 6.07 -3.59 -5.20
C ASP A 56 4.71 -4.15 -4.78
N GLY A 57 3.80 -3.27 -4.37
CA GLY A 57 2.49 -3.69 -3.93
C GLY A 57 1.68 -2.54 -3.36
N TYR A 58 0.91 -2.85 -2.33
CA TYR A 58 -0.03 -1.92 -1.72
C TYR A 58 0.15 -1.87 -0.21
N ALA A 59 0.20 -0.66 0.33
CA ALA A 59 0.08 -0.45 1.76
C ALA A 59 -1.39 -0.23 2.09
N LYS A 60 -1.87 -0.88 3.14
CA LYS A 60 -3.24 -0.76 3.62
C LYS A 60 -3.23 -0.45 5.10
N ALA A 61 -3.98 0.57 5.48
CA ALA A 61 -4.18 0.92 6.88
C ALA A 61 -5.65 0.80 7.23
N VAL A 62 -5.91 0.29 8.43
CA VAL A 62 -7.25 0.21 9.01
C VAL A 62 -7.19 0.89 10.37
N VAL A 63 -7.98 1.94 10.55
CA VAL A 63 -8.03 2.70 11.80
C VAL A 63 -9.48 2.78 12.26
N VAL A 64 -9.74 2.38 13.48
CA VAL A 64 -11.05 2.53 14.12
C VAL A 64 -10.98 3.70 15.08
N GLY A 65 -11.73 4.75 14.82
CA GLY A 65 -11.67 5.99 15.58
C GLY A 65 -12.52 5.97 16.83
N THR A 66 -12.16 6.87 17.75
CA THR A 66 -12.99 7.25 18.89
C THR A 66 -13.49 8.66 18.66
N GLY A 67 -14.75 8.82 18.23
CA GLY A 67 -15.27 10.10 17.79
C GLY A 67 -14.73 10.48 16.42
N LYS A 68 -14.65 11.78 16.14
CA LYS A 68 -14.09 12.31 14.89
C LYS A 68 -12.62 11.96 14.81
N ASN A 69 -12.22 11.32 13.72
CA ASN A 69 -10.82 10.92 13.53
C ASN A 69 -10.44 10.99 12.06
N SER A 70 -9.16 11.20 11.82
CA SER A 70 -8.58 11.11 10.49
C SER A 70 -7.33 10.23 10.54
N ALA A 71 -7.04 9.61 9.42
CA ALA A 71 -5.85 8.80 9.24
C ALA A 71 -5.20 9.17 7.91
N GLU A 72 -3.90 9.19 7.90
CA GLU A 72 -3.11 9.48 6.70
C GLU A 72 -2.04 8.41 6.51
N LEU A 73 -2.05 7.82 5.33
CA LEU A 73 -1.01 6.89 4.90
C LEU A 73 -0.08 7.65 3.98
N TYR A 74 1.22 7.62 4.24
CA TYR A 74 2.18 8.35 3.44
C TYR A 74 3.37 7.49 3.01
N CYS A 75 3.93 7.85 1.87
CA CYS A 75 5.14 7.27 1.32
C CYS A 75 5.89 8.39 0.59
N GLY A 76 6.93 8.94 1.23
CA GLY A 76 7.60 10.12 0.71
C GLY A 76 6.65 11.32 0.63
N ASN A 77 6.48 11.87 -0.57
CA ASN A 77 5.58 12.98 -0.82
C ASN A 77 4.16 12.57 -1.16
N MET A 78 3.91 11.27 -1.34
CA MET A 78 2.57 10.76 -1.61
C MET A 78 1.82 10.56 -0.31
N ARG A 79 0.62 11.10 -0.24
CA ARG A 79 -0.22 11.02 0.95
C ARG A 79 -1.65 10.72 0.55
N VAL A 80 -2.26 9.79 1.26
CA VAL A 80 -3.68 9.47 1.12
C VAL A 80 -4.30 9.56 2.50
N SER A 81 -5.33 10.37 2.65
CA SER A 81 -5.99 10.57 3.94
C SER A 81 -7.48 10.32 3.85
N ALA A 82 -8.06 9.93 4.96
CA ALA A 82 -9.49 9.72 5.11
C ALA A 82 -9.95 10.20 6.48
N PHE A 83 -11.22 10.53 6.57
CA PHE A 83 -11.82 11.09 7.77
C PHE A 83 -13.09 10.32 8.14
N ALA A 84 -13.23 10.01 9.41
CA ALA A 84 -14.44 9.41 9.96
C ALA A 84 -15.09 10.40 10.95
N PRO A 85 -16.34 10.80 10.72
CA PRO A 85 -17.00 11.83 11.54
C PRO A 85 -17.61 11.27 12.84
N VAL A 86 -17.71 9.96 12.99
CA VAL A 86 -18.42 9.32 14.10
C VAL A 86 -17.57 8.30 14.81
N ASP A 87 -17.95 8.01 16.06
CA ASP A 87 -17.32 7.00 16.89
C ASP A 87 -17.45 5.59 16.29
N ASN A 88 -16.43 4.77 16.47
CA ASN A 88 -16.34 3.39 15.97
C ASN A 88 -16.39 3.23 14.45
N ALA A 89 -16.31 4.31 13.69
CA ALA A 89 -16.20 4.20 12.25
C ALA A 89 -14.81 3.69 11.85
N SER A 90 -14.78 2.76 10.90
CA SER A 90 -13.54 2.23 10.37
C SER A 90 -13.06 3.07 9.18
N ILE A 91 -11.81 3.49 9.24
CA ILE A 91 -11.13 4.17 8.14
C ILE A 91 -10.23 3.15 7.45
N ASN A 92 -10.42 2.97 6.14
CA ASN A 92 -9.58 2.10 5.34
C ASN A 92 -8.88 2.95 4.27
N VAL A 93 -7.56 2.93 4.28
CA VAL A 93 -6.74 3.70 3.34
C VAL A 93 -5.80 2.74 2.64
N VAL A 94 -5.73 2.83 1.32
CA VAL A 94 -4.87 1.98 0.49
C VAL A 94 -4.04 2.87 -0.43
N MET A 95 -2.77 2.52 -0.60
CA MET A 95 -1.83 3.26 -1.45
C MET A 95 -0.88 2.29 -2.15
N PRO A 96 -0.62 2.44 -3.46
CA PRO A 96 0.42 1.70 -4.13
C PRO A 96 1.80 2.14 -3.62
N VAL A 97 2.70 1.19 -3.44
CA VAL A 97 4.06 1.46 -2.96
C VAL A 97 5.07 0.64 -3.73
N ARG A 98 6.28 1.17 -3.88
CA ARG A 98 7.40 0.50 -4.52
C ARG A 98 8.23 -0.25 -3.49
N LYS A 99 8.89 -1.30 -3.93
CA LYS A 99 9.91 -2.00 -3.15
C LYS A 99 10.93 -0.99 -2.61
N GLY A 100 11.23 -1.10 -1.32
CA GLY A 100 12.19 -0.24 -0.64
C GLY A 100 11.63 1.08 -0.14
N ALA A 101 10.39 1.42 -0.46
CA ALA A 101 9.77 2.65 0.00
C ALA A 101 9.43 2.58 1.49
N SER A 102 9.64 3.68 2.19
CA SER A 102 9.25 3.81 3.59
C SER A 102 7.81 4.30 3.68
N VAL A 103 6.97 3.58 4.37
CA VAL A 103 5.55 3.86 4.51
C VAL A 103 5.23 4.12 5.97
N GLY A 104 4.43 5.14 6.23
CA GLY A 104 3.99 5.47 7.58
C GLY A 104 2.50 5.74 7.66
N LEU A 105 1.92 5.41 8.81
CA LEU A 105 0.54 5.70 9.15
C LEU A 105 0.51 6.75 10.25
N VAL A 106 -0.26 7.81 10.03
CA VAL A 106 -0.42 8.92 10.97
C VAL A 106 -1.89 9.00 11.40
N SER A 107 -2.12 9.10 12.69
CA SER A 107 -3.44 9.35 13.27
C SER A 107 -3.28 9.99 14.65
N THR A 108 -4.37 10.52 15.19
CA THR A 108 -4.34 11.18 16.51
C THR A 108 -5.08 10.42 17.57
N VAL A 109 -6.35 10.11 17.31
CA VAL A 109 -7.27 9.52 18.29
C VAL A 109 -7.93 8.31 17.66
N PHE A 110 -7.67 7.14 18.23
CA PHE A 110 -8.20 5.89 17.69
C PHE A 110 -8.35 4.83 18.80
N ARG A 111 -9.20 3.84 18.56
CA ARG A 111 -9.29 2.63 19.40
C ARG A 111 -8.26 1.60 18.99
N SER A 112 -8.11 1.42 17.69
CA SER A 112 -7.15 0.48 17.14
C SER A 112 -6.67 0.97 15.77
N ALA A 113 -5.45 0.62 15.43
CA ALA A 113 -4.87 0.90 14.14
C ALA A 113 -4.03 -0.30 13.71
N ALA A 114 -4.04 -0.62 12.43
CA ALA A 114 -3.25 -1.69 11.86
C ALA A 114 -2.70 -1.28 10.51
N LEU A 115 -1.51 -1.77 10.19
CA LEU A 115 -0.82 -1.47 8.93
C LEU A 115 -0.43 -2.78 8.26
N TYR A 116 -0.84 -2.93 7.00
CA TYR A 116 -0.64 -4.13 6.21
C TYR A 116 0.06 -3.81 4.91
N PHE A 117 0.73 -4.81 4.38
CA PHE A 117 1.28 -4.78 3.02
C PHE A 117 0.72 -5.95 2.23
N VAL A 118 0.30 -5.69 0.99
CA VAL A 118 -0.17 -6.71 0.05
C VAL A 118 0.68 -6.62 -1.20
N PRO A 119 1.48 -7.65 -1.53
CA PRO A 119 2.29 -7.59 -2.75
C PRO A 119 1.42 -7.62 -4.00
N SER A 120 1.88 -6.98 -5.07
CA SER A 120 1.30 -7.19 -6.39
C SER A 120 1.74 -8.54 -6.95
N ILE A 121 1.05 -9.06 -7.96
CA ILE A 121 1.34 -10.40 -8.52
C ILE A 121 2.81 -10.51 -8.97
N TRP A 122 3.36 -9.46 -9.57
CA TRP A 122 4.76 -9.43 -10.02
C TRP A 122 5.65 -8.53 -9.14
N GLY A 123 5.21 -8.26 -7.93
CA GLY A 123 5.78 -7.23 -7.06
C GLY A 123 7.25 -7.39 -6.71
N GLY A 124 8.14 -6.80 -7.48
CA GLY A 124 9.53 -6.68 -7.15
C GLY A 124 10.31 -7.98 -7.11
N VAL A 125 10.03 -8.85 -8.04
CA VAL A 125 10.77 -10.12 -8.17
C VAL A 125 12.23 -9.89 -8.50
#